data_465b511a75d84c811e68a8fd5db48a7c
#
_entry.id   465b511a75d84c811e68a8fd5db48a7c
#
_cell.length_a   1.000
_cell.length_b   1.000
_cell.length_c   1.000
_cell.angle_alpha   90.00
_cell.angle_beta   90.00
_cell.angle_gamma   90.00
#
_symmetry.space_group_name_H-M   'P 1'
#
loop_
_entity.id
_entity.type
_entity.pdbx_description
1 polymer ?
#
loop_
_entity_poly.entity_id
_entity_poly.type
_entity_poly.pdbx_seq_one_letter_code
_entity_poly.pdbx_strand_id
1 'polypeptide(L)'
;IYRGFSTNAHACTGDLLSVALRAGLSLKDMEFVQFHPTGFAKTSYLISEAARGEGGHLVNDVGERFVDELGTRDVLARAIFEQIRKGHKVYLDLRHIPLEVIETRLPTLYKNAYNQVGVDISKELLEVKPVAHYSMGGIEAPFTCSPLKGLFICGEAASLGVHGANRLGGNSLLE
;
A
#
# COMPACT_ATOMS: atom_id res chain seq x y z
N ILE A 1 1.32 13.91 0.87
CA ILE A 1 2.69 13.94 1.38
C ILE A 1 3.65 13.38 0.32
N TYR A 2 3.42 12.20 -0.21
CA TYR A 2 4.29 11.52 -1.18
C TYR A 2 3.79 11.71 -2.61
N ARG A 3 3.95 12.91 -3.14
CA ARG A 3 3.54 13.25 -4.51
C ARG A 3 4.27 12.38 -5.53
N GLY A 4 3.51 11.71 -6.39
CA GLY A 4 4.03 10.88 -7.49
C GLY A 4 4.29 9.41 -7.17
N PHE A 5 4.25 8.99 -5.88
CA PHE A 5 4.47 7.61 -5.47
C PHE A 5 3.47 7.17 -4.40
N SER A 6 2.19 7.41 -4.65
CA SER A 6 1.11 7.07 -3.73
C SER A 6 0.00 6.31 -4.46
N THR A 7 -0.65 5.39 -3.75
CA THR A 7 -1.86 4.71 -4.22
C THR A 7 -3.12 5.55 -3.99
N ASN A 8 -3.01 6.66 -3.23
CA ASN A 8 -4.12 7.52 -2.89
C ASN A 8 -4.50 8.42 -4.07
N ALA A 9 -5.77 8.77 -4.17
CA ALA A 9 -6.25 9.75 -5.13
C ALA A 9 -5.59 11.13 -4.90
N HIS A 10 -5.37 11.89 -5.96
CA HIS A 10 -4.76 13.22 -5.88
C HIS A 10 -5.56 14.22 -5.00
N ALA A 11 -6.86 13.97 -4.81
CA ALA A 11 -7.71 14.75 -3.93
C ALA A 11 -7.52 14.46 -2.44
N CYS A 12 -6.79 13.40 -2.07
CA CYS A 12 -6.47 13.08 -0.67
C CYS A 12 -5.30 13.94 -0.21
N THR A 13 -5.55 15.20 0.08
CA THR A 13 -4.54 16.24 0.36
C THR A 13 -4.32 16.50 1.84
N GLY A 14 -5.18 15.91 2.72
CA GLY A 14 -5.09 16.12 4.18
C GLY A 14 -5.63 17.47 4.64
N ASP A 15 -6.49 18.14 3.87
CA ASP A 15 -7.02 19.46 4.20
C ASP A 15 -7.74 19.50 5.55
N LEU A 16 -8.47 18.42 5.89
CA LEU A 16 -9.17 18.31 7.18
C LEU A 16 -8.19 18.23 8.36
N LEU A 17 -6.99 17.68 8.18
CA LEU A 17 -5.94 17.74 9.22
C LEU A 17 -5.55 19.18 9.54
N SER A 18 -5.42 20.02 8.51
CA SER A 18 -5.14 21.44 8.68
C SER A 18 -6.28 22.19 9.37
N VAL A 19 -7.53 21.84 9.06
CA VAL A 19 -8.71 22.42 9.72
C VAL A 19 -8.75 22.03 11.19
N ALA A 20 -8.53 20.75 11.50
CA ALA A 20 -8.50 20.23 12.86
C ALA A 20 -7.41 20.90 13.71
N LEU A 21 -6.20 21.03 13.14
CA LEU A 21 -5.08 21.69 13.82
C LEU A 21 -5.39 23.17 14.12
N ARG A 22 -6.00 23.90 13.17
CA ARG A 22 -6.44 25.29 13.39
C ARG A 22 -7.58 25.42 14.39
N ALA A 23 -8.38 24.38 14.57
CA ALA A 23 -9.40 24.29 15.61
C ALA A 23 -8.85 23.92 17.00
N GLY A 24 -7.52 23.77 17.12
CA GLY A 24 -6.84 23.45 18.37
C GLY A 24 -6.77 21.97 18.71
N LEU A 25 -7.07 21.08 17.76
CA LEU A 25 -6.91 19.64 17.93
C LEU A 25 -5.45 19.21 17.71
N SER A 26 -5.02 18.17 18.41
CA SER A 26 -3.70 17.58 18.26
C SER A 26 -3.66 16.61 17.07
N LEU A 27 -2.51 16.57 16.38
CA LEU A 27 -2.16 15.51 15.43
C LEU A 27 -1.16 14.56 16.09
N LYS A 28 -1.30 13.28 15.83
CA LYS A 28 -0.50 12.22 16.45
C LYS A 28 0.02 11.26 15.41
N ASP A 29 1.21 10.69 15.63
CA ASP A 29 1.84 9.64 14.84
C ASP A 29 1.98 9.97 13.33
N MET A 30 2.11 11.25 12.98
CA MET A 30 2.14 11.75 11.59
C MET A 30 3.32 11.21 10.77
N GLU A 31 4.38 10.74 11.42
CA GLU A 31 5.53 10.08 10.82
C GLU A 31 5.23 8.64 10.34
N PHE A 32 4.18 8.02 10.86
CA PHE A 32 3.85 6.63 10.55
C PHE A 32 3.05 6.54 9.26
N VAL A 33 3.76 6.54 8.14
CA VAL A 33 3.19 6.32 6.80
C VAL A 33 3.56 4.92 6.33
N GLN A 34 2.54 4.10 6.06
CA GLN A 34 2.72 2.74 5.54
C GLN A 34 3.00 2.76 4.05
N PHE A 35 4.07 2.10 3.65
CA PHE A 35 4.33 1.79 2.24
C PHE A 35 3.75 0.42 1.90
N HIS A 36 2.90 0.36 0.86
CA HIS A 36 2.50 -0.91 0.29
C HIS A 36 3.67 -1.47 -0.53
N PRO A 37 4.05 -2.75 -0.35
CA PRO A 37 5.23 -3.31 -1.01
C PRO A 37 5.12 -3.33 -2.53
N THR A 38 3.92 -3.56 -3.07
CA THR A 38 3.70 -3.78 -4.49
C THR A 38 2.74 -2.74 -5.08
N GLY A 39 3.30 -1.71 -5.69
CA GLY A 39 2.62 -0.84 -6.66
C GLY A 39 3.28 -0.97 -8.03
N PHE A 40 2.56 -0.67 -9.11
CA PHE A 40 3.16 -0.60 -10.46
C PHE A 40 4.30 0.40 -10.47
N ALA A 41 5.48 0.01 -10.96
CA ALA A 41 6.65 0.88 -10.94
C ALA A 41 6.43 2.20 -11.72
N LYS A 42 5.65 2.19 -12.80
CA LYS A 42 5.38 3.36 -13.64
C LYS A 42 4.25 4.26 -13.12
N THR A 43 3.15 3.68 -12.61
CA THR A 43 1.91 4.42 -12.33
C THR A 43 1.56 4.50 -10.86
N SER A 44 2.28 3.78 -9.99
CA SER A 44 1.97 3.61 -8.56
C SER A 44 0.60 2.97 -8.28
N TYR A 45 -0.02 2.36 -9.29
CA TYR A 45 -1.28 1.62 -9.10
C TYR A 45 -1.07 0.46 -8.11
N LEU A 46 -2.01 0.32 -7.18
CA LEU A 46 -1.93 -0.69 -6.13
C LEU A 46 -2.10 -2.11 -6.70
N ILE A 47 -1.17 -3.00 -6.36
CA ILE A 47 -1.35 -4.44 -6.53
C ILE A 47 -1.79 -5.02 -5.19
N SER A 48 -3.00 -5.57 -5.16
CA SER A 48 -3.54 -6.20 -3.95
C SER A 48 -2.63 -7.30 -3.40
N GLU A 49 -2.65 -7.49 -2.09
CA GLU A 49 -1.99 -8.64 -1.43
C GLU A 49 -2.46 -9.99 -1.97
N ALA A 50 -3.68 -10.06 -2.52
CA ALA A 50 -4.21 -11.25 -3.13
C ALA A 50 -3.27 -11.83 -4.20
N ALA A 51 -2.55 -11.00 -4.95
CA ALA A 51 -1.59 -11.49 -5.96
C ALA A 51 -0.48 -12.35 -5.35
N ARG A 52 0.03 -11.97 -4.16
CA ARG A 52 1.02 -12.77 -3.41
C ARG A 52 0.35 -13.94 -2.69
N GLY A 53 -0.86 -13.74 -2.19
CA GLY A 53 -1.67 -14.80 -1.57
C GLY A 53 -2.04 -15.93 -2.53
N GLU A 54 -2.24 -15.64 -3.82
CA GLU A 54 -2.46 -16.64 -4.87
C GLU A 54 -1.13 -17.29 -5.36
N GLY A 55 0.00 -16.98 -4.72
CA GLY A 55 1.29 -17.59 -4.98
C GLY A 55 2.25 -16.76 -5.84
N GLY A 56 1.97 -15.47 -6.08
CA GLY A 56 2.88 -14.60 -6.82
C GLY A 56 4.21 -14.41 -6.13
N HIS A 57 5.32 -14.57 -6.86
CA HIS A 57 6.67 -14.44 -6.36
C HIS A 57 7.24 -13.03 -6.58
N LEU A 58 8.06 -12.57 -5.64
CA LEU A 58 8.87 -11.37 -5.78
C LEU A 58 10.28 -11.76 -6.21
N VAL A 59 10.66 -11.35 -7.43
CA VAL A 59 11.97 -11.65 -8.01
C VAL A 59 12.70 -10.38 -8.41
N ASN A 60 14.03 -10.39 -8.35
CA ASN A 60 14.85 -9.32 -8.92
C ASN A 60 15.14 -9.57 -10.42
N ASP A 61 15.84 -8.66 -11.07
CA ASP A 61 16.18 -8.74 -12.49
C ASP A 61 17.19 -9.84 -12.85
N VAL A 62 17.81 -10.49 -11.85
CA VAL A 62 18.63 -11.71 -12.05
C VAL A 62 17.84 -12.99 -11.75
N GLY A 63 16.54 -12.89 -11.46
CA GLY A 63 15.65 -14.03 -11.23
C GLY A 63 15.68 -14.61 -9.81
N GLU A 64 16.30 -13.92 -8.85
CA GLU A 64 16.41 -14.37 -7.47
C GLU A 64 15.15 -13.97 -6.68
N ARG A 65 14.55 -14.93 -5.95
CA ARG A 65 13.56 -14.66 -4.89
C ARG A 65 14.33 -14.28 -3.62
N PHE A 66 14.01 -13.14 -3.04
CA PHE A 66 14.81 -12.53 -1.97
C PHE A 66 14.05 -12.33 -0.65
N VAL A 67 12.75 -12.65 -0.61
CA VAL A 67 11.91 -12.47 0.57
C VAL A 67 10.75 -13.47 0.59
N ASP A 68 10.21 -13.77 1.77
CA ASP A 68 8.93 -14.49 1.91
C ASP A 68 7.79 -13.53 1.59
N GLU A 69 7.06 -13.77 0.50
CA GLU A 69 6.00 -12.92 -0.04
C GLU A 69 4.76 -12.79 0.87
N LEU A 70 4.61 -13.71 1.84
CA LEU A 70 3.52 -13.65 2.82
C LEU A 70 3.88 -12.88 4.09
N GLY A 71 5.10 -12.34 4.16
CA GLY A 71 5.54 -11.48 5.24
C GLY A 71 4.73 -10.17 5.35
N THR A 72 4.96 -9.43 6.44
CA THR A 72 4.28 -8.15 6.69
C THR A 72 4.70 -7.06 5.69
N ARG A 73 3.83 -6.07 5.48
CA ARG A 73 4.03 -5.01 4.46
C ARG A 73 5.35 -4.26 4.64
N ASP A 74 5.73 -3.97 5.88
CA ASP A 74 6.95 -3.24 6.19
C ASP A 74 8.22 -4.06 5.88
N VAL A 75 8.21 -5.35 6.18
CA VAL A 75 9.31 -6.28 5.85
C VAL A 75 9.48 -6.36 4.34
N LEU A 76 8.39 -6.59 3.62
CA LEU A 76 8.40 -6.68 2.15
C LEU A 76 8.83 -5.37 1.49
N ALA A 77 8.28 -4.23 1.95
CA ALA A 77 8.63 -2.92 1.40
C ALA A 77 10.12 -2.61 1.59
N ARG A 78 10.69 -2.93 2.76
CA ARG A 78 12.13 -2.78 3.01
C ARG A 78 12.97 -3.72 2.16
N ALA A 79 12.58 -4.98 2.02
CA ALA A 79 13.30 -5.95 1.20
C ALA A 79 13.34 -5.52 -0.28
N ILE A 80 12.20 -5.08 -0.83
CA ILE A 80 12.13 -4.55 -2.20
C ILE A 80 12.99 -3.28 -2.33
N PHE A 81 12.89 -2.36 -1.38
CA PHE A 81 13.69 -1.13 -1.39
C PHE A 81 15.19 -1.42 -1.36
N GLU A 82 15.63 -2.41 -0.59
CA GLU A 82 17.05 -2.83 -0.56
C GLU A 82 17.53 -3.40 -1.90
N GLN A 83 16.69 -4.15 -2.62
CA GLN A 83 17.02 -4.58 -3.99
C GLN A 83 17.18 -3.38 -4.92
N ILE A 84 16.24 -2.43 -4.87
CA ILE A 84 16.30 -1.21 -5.68
C ILE A 84 17.55 -0.38 -5.33
N ARG A 85 17.90 -0.26 -4.05
CA ARG A 85 19.09 0.47 -3.59
C ARG A 85 20.40 -0.17 -4.10
N LYS A 86 20.40 -1.49 -4.29
CA LYS A 86 21.53 -2.22 -4.90
C LYS A 86 21.58 -2.08 -6.42
N GLY A 87 20.62 -1.39 -7.04
CA GLY A 87 20.54 -1.18 -8.48
C GLY A 87 19.71 -2.21 -9.23
N HIS A 88 19.05 -3.14 -8.53
CA HIS A 88 18.17 -4.13 -9.15
C HIS A 88 16.77 -3.56 -9.44
N LYS A 89 16.14 -4.07 -10.47
CA LYS A 89 14.68 -3.96 -10.65
C LYS A 89 14.00 -5.12 -9.93
N VAL A 90 12.81 -4.87 -9.43
CA VAL A 90 11.99 -5.88 -8.76
C VAL A 90 10.71 -6.14 -9.53
N TYR A 91 10.31 -7.38 -9.60
CA TYR A 91 9.15 -7.83 -10.35
C TYR A 91 8.25 -8.73 -9.51
N LEU A 92 6.95 -8.66 -9.78
CA LEU A 92 5.98 -9.68 -9.40
C LEU A 92 5.90 -10.69 -10.55
N ASP A 93 6.17 -11.95 -10.25
CA ASP A 93 6.08 -13.08 -11.17
C ASP A 93 4.82 -13.92 -10.89
N LEU A 94 3.92 -13.95 -11.84
CA LEU A 94 2.67 -14.72 -11.80
C LEU A 94 2.61 -15.77 -12.91
N ARG A 95 3.66 -15.90 -13.73
CA ARG A 95 3.69 -16.75 -14.93
C ARG A 95 3.50 -18.24 -14.67
N HIS A 96 3.77 -18.70 -13.46
CA HIS A 96 3.57 -20.08 -13.02
C HIS A 96 2.13 -20.37 -12.56
N ILE A 97 1.30 -19.34 -12.41
CA ILE A 97 -0.10 -19.45 -11.99
C ILE A 97 -0.96 -19.69 -13.25
N PRO A 98 -1.87 -20.67 -13.23
CA PRO A 98 -2.77 -20.93 -14.35
C PRO A 98 -3.58 -19.68 -14.72
N LEU A 99 -3.73 -19.41 -16.02
CA LEU A 99 -4.45 -18.23 -16.53
C LEU A 99 -5.87 -18.15 -15.95
N GLU A 100 -6.57 -19.27 -15.86
CA GLU A 100 -7.92 -19.33 -15.28
C GLU A 100 -7.96 -18.80 -13.82
N VAL A 101 -6.93 -19.09 -13.02
CA VAL A 101 -6.81 -18.57 -11.65
C VAL A 101 -6.55 -17.06 -11.69
N ILE A 102 -5.68 -16.59 -12.57
CA ILE A 102 -5.41 -15.15 -12.73
C ILE A 102 -6.70 -14.40 -13.12
N GLU A 103 -7.45 -14.92 -14.10
CA GLU A 103 -8.67 -14.29 -14.58
C GLU A 103 -9.81 -14.30 -13.55
N THR A 104 -9.91 -15.34 -12.73
CA THR A 104 -10.99 -15.47 -11.73
C THR A 104 -10.66 -14.84 -10.39
N ARG A 105 -9.40 -14.95 -9.92
CA ARG A 105 -8.98 -14.48 -8.59
C ARG A 105 -8.33 -13.10 -8.61
N LEU A 106 -7.74 -12.71 -9.74
CA LEU A 106 -7.01 -11.46 -9.92
C LEU A 106 -7.49 -10.63 -11.13
N PRO A 107 -8.81 -10.61 -11.46
CA PRO A 107 -9.33 -10.01 -12.70
C PRO A 107 -8.96 -8.53 -12.87
N THR A 108 -9.02 -7.78 -11.78
CA THR A 108 -8.68 -6.36 -11.78
C THR A 108 -7.18 -6.13 -12.06
N LEU A 109 -6.30 -6.94 -11.47
CA LEU A 109 -4.87 -6.86 -11.71
C LEU A 109 -4.54 -7.20 -13.15
N TYR A 110 -5.11 -8.31 -13.68
CA TYR A 110 -4.89 -8.76 -15.06
C TYR A 110 -5.24 -7.66 -16.07
N LYS A 111 -6.46 -7.10 -15.94
CA LYS A 111 -6.93 -6.01 -16.81
C LYS A 111 -6.08 -4.75 -16.69
N ASN A 112 -5.71 -4.34 -15.48
CA ASN A 112 -4.96 -3.10 -15.27
C ASN A 112 -3.51 -3.20 -15.67
N ALA A 113 -2.85 -4.35 -15.50
CA ALA A 113 -1.49 -4.57 -15.97
C ALA A 113 -1.40 -4.39 -17.50
N TYR A 114 -2.35 -5.00 -18.23
CA TYR A 114 -2.40 -4.83 -19.67
C TYR A 114 -2.72 -3.38 -20.08
N ASN A 115 -3.76 -2.77 -19.51
CA ASN A 115 -4.25 -1.45 -19.92
C ASN A 115 -3.31 -0.29 -19.53
N GLN A 116 -2.63 -0.37 -18.39
CA GLN A 116 -1.82 0.75 -17.89
C GLN A 116 -0.34 0.66 -18.25
N VAL A 117 0.20 -0.56 -18.36
CA VAL A 117 1.63 -0.77 -18.58
C VAL A 117 1.94 -1.70 -19.75
N GLY A 118 0.92 -2.29 -20.39
CA GLY A 118 1.06 -3.15 -21.57
C GLY A 118 1.62 -4.54 -21.27
N VAL A 119 1.49 -5.03 -20.02
CA VAL A 119 2.07 -6.29 -19.55
C VAL A 119 1.00 -7.37 -19.43
N ASP A 120 1.21 -8.51 -20.11
CA ASP A 120 0.44 -9.74 -19.89
C ASP A 120 1.07 -10.53 -18.73
N ILE A 121 0.54 -10.35 -17.53
CA ILE A 121 1.09 -10.94 -16.30
C ILE A 121 1.06 -12.49 -16.27
N SER A 122 0.36 -13.12 -17.20
CA SER A 122 0.42 -14.59 -17.38
C SER A 122 1.67 -15.05 -18.11
N LYS A 123 2.39 -14.12 -18.78
CA LYS A 123 3.56 -14.41 -19.62
C LYS A 123 4.79 -13.58 -19.31
N GLU A 124 4.57 -12.41 -18.69
CA GLU A 124 5.60 -11.40 -18.49
C GLU A 124 5.71 -11.00 -17.02
N LEU A 125 6.89 -10.57 -16.63
CA LEU A 125 7.17 -10.03 -15.30
C LEU A 125 6.58 -8.63 -15.16
N LEU A 126 5.88 -8.35 -14.05
CA LEU A 126 5.32 -7.03 -13.75
C LEU A 126 6.26 -6.25 -12.82
N GLU A 127 6.89 -5.18 -13.31
CA GLU A 127 7.81 -4.35 -12.52
C GLU A 127 7.06 -3.63 -11.38
N VAL A 128 7.55 -3.79 -10.16
CA VAL A 128 6.93 -3.27 -8.92
C VAL A 128 7.91 -2.47 -8.08
N LYS A 129 7.35 -1.59 -7.25
CA LYS A 129 8.09 -0.83 -6.24
C LYS A 129 7.22 -0.54 -5.02
N PRO A 130 7.81 -0.23 -3.84
CA PRO A 130 7.04 0.27 -2.71
C PRO A 130 6.40 1.62 -3.02
N VAL A 131 5.15 1.80 -2.57
CA VAL A 131 4.38 3.03 -2.77
C VAL A 131 3.71 3.46 -1.47
N ALA A 132 3.67 4.76 -1.18
CA ALA A 132 2.95 5.30 -0.04
C ALA A 132 1.46 4.94 -0.16
N HIS A 133 0.88 4.43 0.93
CA HIS A 133 -0.44 3.79 0.86
C HIS A 133 -1.40 4.24 1.96
N TYR A 134 -0.99 4.30 3.21
CA TYR A 134 -1.84 4.58 4.34
C TYR A 134 -1.12 5.40 5.41
N SER A 135 -1.82 6.37 6.02
CA SER A 135 -1.32 7.09 7.18
C SER A 135 -1.90 6.45 8.45
N MET A 136 -1.04 5.94 9.35
CA MET A 136 -1.48 5.50 10.68
C MET A 136 -1.62 6.69 11.63
N GLY A 137 -0.96 7.80 11.32
CA GLY A 137 -1.14 9.06 12.00
C GLY A 137 -2.35 9.84 11.49
N GLY A 138 -2.83 10.73 12.32
CA GLY A 138 -4.00 11.55 12.01
C GLY A 138 -4.36 12.47 13.18
N ILE A 139 -5.64 12.82 13.26
CA ILE A 139 -6.16 13.61 14.35
C ILE A 139 -6.22 12.73 15.60
N GLU A 140 -5.58 13.16 16.68
CA GLU A 140 -5.64 12.44 17.96
C GLU A 140 -7.09 12.38 18.46
N ALA A 141 -7.61 11.18 18.63
CA ALA A 141 -8.97 10.95 19.06
C ALA A 141 -9.03 9.86 20.16
N PRO A 142 -9.95 9.99 21.12
CA PRO A 142 -10.25 8.91 22.05
C PRO A 142 -11.02 7.79 21.33
N PHE A 143 -11.16 6.63 21.96
CA PHE A 143 -11.95 5.52 21.42
C PHE A 143 -13.45 5.85 21.22
N THR A 144 -13.93 6.94 21.78
CA THR A 144 -15.27 7.49 21.50
C THR A 144 -15.34 8.21 20.16
N CYS A 145 -14.24 8.34 19.45
CA CYS A 145 -14.08 9.08 18.19
C CYS A 145 -14.48 10.56 18.27
N SER A 146 -14.63 11.13 19.46
CA SER A 146 -15.07 12.52 19.65
C SER A 146 -14.05 13.32 20.47
N PRO A 147 -13.05 13.93 19.82
CA PRO A 147 -12.05 14.76 20.50
C PRO A 147 -12.62 16.13 20.95
N LEU A 148 -13.72 16.56 20.35
CA LEU A 148 -14.41 17.81 20.65
C LEU A 148 -15.93 17.61 20.52
N LYS A 149 -16.72 18.24 21.41
CA LYS A 149 -18.18 18.13 21.39
C LYS A 149 -18.76 18.44 19.99
N GLY A 150 -19.48 17.49 19.43
CA GLY A 150 -20.10 17.60 18.09
C GLY A 150 -19.19 17.28 16.92
N LEU A 151 -17.93 16.94 17.16
CA LEU A 151 -16.99 16.47 16.13
C LEU A 151 -16.66 14.99 16.35
N PHE A 152 -16.83 14.19 15.30
CA PHE A 152 -16.48 12.77 15.29
C PHE A 152 -15.44 12.53 14.21
N ILE A 153 -14.43 11.73 14.52
CA ILE A 153 -13.32 11.41 13.62
C ILE A 153 -13.13 9.89 13.66
N CYS A 154 -13.12 9.26 12.48
CA CYS A 154 -12.98 7.82 12.34
C CYS A 154 -12.18 7.48 11.07
N GLY A 155 -11.72 6.23 10.99
CA GLY A 155 -10.94 5.72 9.88
C GLY A 155 -9.57 6.40 9.78
N GLU A 156 -8.99 6.44 8.59
CA GLU A 156 -7.64 6.93 8.32
C GLU A 156 -7.38 8.40 8.74
N ALA A 157 -8.41 9.18 8.99
CA ALA A 157 -8.26 10.56 9.48
C ALA A 157 -7.97 10.62 10.98
N ALA A 158 -8.28 9.56 11.72
CA ALA A 158 -8.04 9.44 13.16
C ALA A 158 -6.66 8.82 13.45
N SER A 159 -6.12 9.09 14.63
CA SER A 159 -5.04 8.32 15.22
C SER A 159 -5.45 7.84 16.60
N LEU A 160 -6.01 6.64 16.65
CA LEU A 160 -6.38 5.95 17.90
C LEU A 160 -5.22 5.14 18.48
N GLY A 161 -4.12 4.97 17.72
CA GLY A 161 -2.96 4.18 18.11
C GLY A 161 -3.15 2.65 17.95
N VAL A 162 -4.28 2.21 17.36
CA VAL A 162 -4.62 0.78 17.23
C VAL A 162 -3.75 0.03 16.21
N HIS A 163 -3.12 0.74 15.30
CA HIS A 163 -2.28 0.15 14.24
C HIS A 163 -0.78 0.14 14.56
N GLY A 164 -0.34 0.90 15.56
CA GLY A 164 1.08 1.16 15.77
C GLY A 164 1.72 1.73 14.49
N ALA A 165 2.89 1.24 14.14
CA ALA A 165 3.62 1.68 12.94
C ALA A 165 3.36 0.83 11.69
N ASN A 166 2.48 -0.19 11.76
CA ASN A 166 2.29 -1.15 10.66
C ASN A 166 0.87 -1.74 10.64
N ARG A 167 -0.04 -1.06 9.93
CA ARG A 167 -1.43 -1.48 9.82
C ARG A 167 -1.57 -2.79 9.01
N LEU A 168 -2.36 -3.74 9.50
CA LEU A 168 -2.82 -4.89 8.74
C LEU A 168 -3.98 -4.48 7.81
N GLY A 169 -3.98 -5.01 6.60
CA GLY A 169 -5.04 -4.74 5.61
C GLY A 169 -6.42 -5.09 6.17
N GLY A 170 -7.40 -4.18 5.96
CA GLY A 170 -8.75 -4.33 6.47
C GLY A 170 -9.01 -3.78 7.88
N ASN A 171 -8.03 -3.72 8.78
CA ASN A 171 -8.21 -3.22 10.14
C ASN A 171 -8.63 -1.75 10.20
N SER A 172 -8.33 -0.96 9.17
CA SER A 172 -8.79 0.44 9.09
C SER A 172 -10.32 0.59 9.03
N LEU A 173 -11.06 -0.47 8.77
CA LEU A 173 -12.53 -0.45 8.83
C LEU A 173 -13.06 -0.48 10.27
N LEU A 174 -12.21 -0.78 11.25
CA LEU A 174 -12.54 -0.84 12.66
C LEU A 174 -12.16 0.45 13.41
N GLU A 175 -11.42 1.34 12.80
CA GLU A 175 -11.01 2.65 13.31
C GLU A 175 -11.92 3.75 12.77
#